data_15886190cf81e6b892bcebb25058a62d
#
_entry.id   15886190cf81e6b892bcebb25058a62d
#
_cell.length_a   1.000
_cell.length_b   1.000
_cell.length_c   1.000
_cell.angle_alpha   90.00
_cell.angle_beta   90.00
_cell.angle_gamma   90.00
#
_symmetry.space_group_name_H-M   'P 1'
#
loop_
_entity.id
_entity.type
_entity.pdbx_description
1 polymer ?
#
loop_
_entity_poly.entity_id
_entity_poly.type
_entity_poly.pdbx_seq_one_letter_code
_entity_poly.pdbx_strand_id
1 'polypeptide(L)'
;LAFWDAPGRNVTGNTRIPLLRMHEIGDYQVPMGLTQGYTQLIEENGKGDLYRIAYVESATHCGFNVAESAVAIETMMRRLDTGSWGPVDPASLNALGASMDAGVAPRFIDNGPWTVKEYNRIWRPGTR
;
A
#
# COMPACT_ATOMS: atom_id res chain seq x y z
N LEU A 1 -28.20 -1.96 1.75
CA LEU A 1 -27.29 -2.19 0.61
C LEU A 1 -27.39 -1.09 -0.43
N ALA A 2 -28.59 -0.63 -0.84
CA ALA A 2 -28.77 0.47 -1.80
C ALA A 2 -27.98 1.75 -1.44
N PHE A 3 -27.76 2.02 -0.16
CA PHE A 3 -26.93 3.13 0.30
C PHE A 3 -25.48 2.99 -0.19
N TRP A 4 -24.91 1.79 -0.09
CA TRP A 4 -23.54 1.53 -0.49
C TRP A 4 -23.37 1.36 -2.01
N ASP A 5 -24.47 1.04 -2.72
CA ASP A 5 -24.49 0.91 -4.18
C ASP A 5 -24.44 2.28 -4.89
N ALA A 6 -24.67 3.37 -4.16
CA ALA A 6 -24.65 4.70 -4.75
C ALA A 6 -23.24 5.13 -5.17
N PRO A 7 -23.08 5.85 -6.30
CA PRO A 7 -21.80 6.32 -6.77
C PRO A 7 -21.03 7.12 -5.71
N GLY A 8 -19.72 6.86 -5.61
CA GLY A 8 -18.82 7.55 -4.68
C GLY A 8 -18.86 7.05 -3.24
N ARG A 9 -19.64 6.01 -2.93
CA ARG A 9 -19.73 5.43 -1.57
C ARG A 9 -18.92 4.16 -1.38
N ASN A 10 -18.34 3.65 -2.44
CA ASN A 10 -17.50 2.46 -2.43
C ASN A 10 -16.16 2.71 -3.06
N VAL A 11 -15.19 1.96 -2.56
CA VAL A 11 -13.85 1.92 -3.15
C VAL A 11 -13.94 1.10 -4.43
N THR A 12 -13.62 1.71 -5.55
CA THR A 12 -13.71 1.06 -6.85
C THR A 12 -12.37 0.62 -7.42
N GLY A 13 -11.26 1.09 -6.86
CA GLY A 13 -9.91 0.90 -7.43
C GLY A 13 -9.63 1.75 -8.68
N ASN A 14 -10.60 2.52 -9.18
CA ASN A 14 -10.41 3.39 -10.35
C ASN A 14 -9.75 4.72 -9.96
N THR A 15 -8.53 4.65 -9.43
CA THR A 15 -7.76 5.84 -9.07
C THR A 15 -7.34 6.62 -10.31
N ARG A 16 -7.19 7.95 -10.14
CA ARG A 16 -6.67 8.87 -11.15
C ARG A 16 -5.35 9.50 -10.75
N ILE A 17 -4.90 9.23 -9.55
CA ILE A 17 -3.68 9.77 -8.95
C ILE A 17 -2.79 8.64 -8.47
N PRO A 18 -1.47 8.84 -8.38
CA PRO A 18 -0.57 7.89 -7.74
C PRO A 18 -0.95 7.67 -6.27
N LEU A 19 -0.86 6.44 -5.84
CA LEU A 19 -1.11 6.01 -4.46
C LEU A 19 0.05 5.12 -4.00
N LEU A 20 0.73 5.52 -2.95
CA LEU A 20 1.65 4.67 -2.21
C LEU A 20 1.01 4.31 -0.88
N ARG A 21 0.77 3.03 -0.67
CA ARG A 21 0.26 2.50 0.59
C ARG A 21 1.40 1.92 1.41
N MET A 22 1.47 2.31 2.67
CA MET A 22 2.27 1.59 3.67
C MET A 22 1.36 0.70 4.50
N HIS A 23 1.84 -0.48 4.85
CA HIS A 23 1.09 -1.41 5.69
C HIS A 23 2.00 -2.24 6.59
N GLU A 24 1.64 -2.33 7.86
CA GLU A 24 2.34 -3.15 8.85
C GLU A 24 1.85 -4.59 8.75
N ILE A 25 2.76 -5.56 8.61
CA ILE A 25 2.38 -6.96 8.37
C ILE A 25 1.62 -7.59 9.53
N GLY A 26 1.83 -7.11 10.74
CA GLY A 26 1.15 -7.57 11.95
C GLY A 26 0.03 -6.65 12.44
N ASP A 27 -0.50 -5.77 11.58
CA ASP A 27 -1.61 -4.87 11.96
C ASP A 27 -2.84 -5.69 12.38
N TYR A 28 -3.19 -5.56 13.65
CA TYR A 28 -4.31 -6.30 14.26
C TYR A 28 -5.67 -5.64 14.04
N GLN A 29 -5.71 -4.38 13.57
CA GLN A 29 -6.94 -3.66 13.28
C GLN A 29 -7.31 -3.76 11.80
N VAL A 30 -6.32 -3.69 10.91
CA VAL A 30 -6.50 -3.78 9.46
C VAL A 30 -5.68 -4.96 8.92
N PRO A 31 -6.23 -6.17 8.92
CA PRO A 31 -5.51 -7.35 8.44
C PRO A 31 -5.03 -7.22 6.99
N MET A 32 -3.88 -7.80 6.68
CA MET A 32 -3.26 -7.77 5.34
C MET A 32 -4.20 -8.20 4.21
N GLY A 33 -5.14 -9.12 4.46
CA GLY A 33 -6.12 -9.53 3.46
C GLY A 33 -6.96 -8.37 2.88
N LEU A 34 -7.19 -7.31 3.66
CA LEU A 34 -7.90 -6.13 3.18
C LEU A 34 -7.06 -5.31 2.18
N THR A 35 -5.73 -5.33 2.34
CA THR A 35 -4.84 -4.65 1.38
C THR A 35 -4.92 -5.30 0.02
N GLN A 36 -4.99 -6.63 0.01
CA GLN A 36 -5.06 -7.40 -1.22
C GLN A 36 -6.37 -7.17 -1.98
N GLY A 37 -7.48 -7.06 -1.27
CA GLY A 37 -8.76 -6.73 -1.89
C GLY A 37 -8.72 -5.39 -2.65
N TYR A 38 -8.08 -4.38 -2.09
CA TYR A 38 -7.91 -3.10 -2.78
C TYR A 38 -6.95 -3.20 -3.97
N THR A 39 -5.85 -3.92 -3.83
CA THR A 39 -4.90 -4.18 -4.92
C THR A 39 -5.59 -4.85 -6.11
N GLN A 40 -6.42 -5.87 -5.86
CA GLN A 40 -7.19 -6.53 -6.91
C GLN A 40 -8.11 -5.55 -7.66
N LEU A 41 -8.82 -4.68 -6.93
CA LEU A 41 -9.67 -3.67 -7.56
C LEU A 41 -8.87 -2.68 -8.43
N ILE A 42 -7.69 -2.29 -8.00
CA ILE A 42 -6.76 -1.43 -8.77
C ILE A 42 -6.36 -2.13 -10.08
N GLU A 43 -5.98 -3.40 -10.00
CA GLU A 43 -5.55 -4.20 -11.15
C GLU A 43 -6.70 -4.46 -12.13
N GLU A 44 -7.88 -4.81 -11.64
CA GLU A 44 -9.09 -4.98 -12.44
C GLU A 44 -9.45 -3.72 -13.25
N ASN A 45 -9.11 -2.55 -12.73
CA ASN A 45 -9.30 -1.28 -13.43
C ASN A 45 -8.11 -0.87 -14.32
N GLY A 46 -7.07 -1.70 -14.43
CA GLY A 46 -5.87 -1.38 -15.21
C GLY A 46 -5.08 -0.20 -14.63
N LYS A 47 -5.11 0.00 -13.30
CA LYS A 47 -4.47 1.11 -12.60
C LYS A 47 -3.21 0.70 -11.82
N GLY A 48 -2.68 -0.48 -12.06
CA GLY A 48 -1.47 -0.98 -11.38
C GLY A 48 -0.27 -0.03 -11.46
N ASP A 49 -0.15 0.71 -12.53
CA ASP A 49 0.88 1.75 -12.69
C ASP A 49 0.78 2.90 -11.68
N LEU A 50 -0.42 3.18 -11.19
CA LEU A 50 -0.68 4.25 -10.23
C LEU A 50 -0.61 3.78 -8.77
N TYR A 51 -0.36 2.50 -8.52
CA TYR A 51 -0.41 1.96 -7.18
C TYR A 51 0.86 1.20 -6.81
N ARG A 52 1.36 1.46 -5.60
CA ARG A 52 2.40 0.65 -4.95
C ARG A 52 2.02 0.42 -3.51
N ILE A 53 2.49 -0.71 -2.97
CA ILE A 53 2.38 -1.03 -1.56
C ILE A 53 3.76 -1.36 -1.01
N ALA A 54 4.08 -0.83 0.17
CA ALA A 54 5.27 -1.14 0.93
C ALA A 54 4.86 -1.73 2.28
N TYR A 55 5.37 -2.91 2.59
CA TYR A 55 5.12 -3.56 3.87
C TYR A 55 6.20 -3.23 4.87
N VAL A 56 5.83 -3.12 6.14
CA VAL A 56 6.72 -2.82 7.25
C VAL A 56 6.63 -3.92 8.30
N GLU A 57 7.76 -4.38 8.80
CA GLU A 57 7.85 -5.37 9.88
C GLU A 57 7.48 -4.71 11.21
N SER A 58 6.20 -4.71 11.50
CA SER A 58 5.62 -4.20 12.74
C SER A 58 4.33 -4.94 13.06
N ALA A 59 4.01 -5.05 14.34
CA ALA A 59 2.78 -5.66 14.85
C ALA A 59 1.82 -4.62 15.44
N THR A 60 1.99 -3.36 15.10
CA THR A 60 1.15 -2.27 15.58
C THR A 60 0.17 -1.78 14.51
N HIS A 61 -0.65 -0.79 14.86
CA HIS A 61 -1.48 -0.06 13.91
C HIS A 61 -0.96 1.37 13.80
N CYS A 62 -0.59 1.81 12.59
CA CYS A 62 0.01 3.13 12.33
C CYS A 62 1.32 3.41 13.11
N GLY A 63 2.10 2.38 13.43
CA GLY A 63 3.38 2.48 14.16
C GLY A 63 4.60 2.69 13.26
N PHE A 64 4.44 3.38 12.14
CA PHE A 64 5.53 3.72 11.25
C PHE A 64 6.51 4.68 11.91
N ASN A 65 7.81 4.39 11.76
CA ASN A 65 8.84 5.28 12.27
C ASN A 65 9.15 6.44 11.30
N VAL A 66 9.95 7.38 11.75
CA VAL A 66 10.26 8.59 10.97
C VAL A 66 11.02 8.26 9.67
N ALA A 67 11.90 7.26 9.67
CA ALA A 67 12.62 6.85 8.46
C ALA A 67 11.67 6.27 7.42
N GLU A 68 10.73 5.41 7.83
CA GLU A 68 9.72 4.81 6.96
C GLU A 68 8.80 5.88 6.36
N SER A 69 8.37 6.84 7.17
CA SER A 69 7.53 7.95 6.72
C SER A 69 8.27 8.85 5.73
N ALA A 70 9.54 9.15 5.98
CA ALA A 70 10.38 9.95 5.08
C ALA A 70 10.60 9.24 3.73
N VAL A 71 10.87 7.93 3.76
CA VAL A 71 10.99 7.11 2.54
C VAL A 71 9.71 7.12 1.72
N ALA A 72 8.55 7.00 2.37
CA ALA A 72 7.27 7.05 1.67
C ALA A 72 7.04 8.39 0.98
N ILE A 73 7.35 9.50 1.65
CA ILE A 73 7.25 10.85 1.08
C ILE A 73 8.19 11.00 -0.11
N GLU A 74 9.47 10.62 0.04
CA GLU A 74 10.48 10.73 -1.03
C GLU A 74 10.10 9.87 -2.24
N THR A 75 9.61 8.66 -2.02
CA THR A 75 9.13 7.77 -3.07
C THR A 75 7.95 8.38 -3.83
N MET A 76 7.03 9.00 -3.11
CA MET A 76 5.88 9.68 -3.72
C MET A 76 6.32 10.93 -4.48
N MET A 77 7.22 11.75 -3.93
CA MET A 77 7.77 12.93 -4.61
C MET A 77 8.46 12.53 -5.92
N ARG A 78 9.30 11.50 -5.89
CA ARG A 78 9.92 10.95 -7.11
C ARG A 78 8.86 10.56 -8.15
N ARG A 79 7.80 9.88 -7.73
CA ARG A 79 6.70 9.51 -8.64
C ARG A 79 6.05 10.73 -9.28
N LEU A 80 5.82 11.77 -8.52
CA LEU A 80 5.19 13.00 -9.01
C LEU A 80 6.10 13.77 -9.96
N ASP A 81 7.39 13.87 -9.63
CA ASP A 81 8.36 14.66 -10.38
C ASP A 81 8.78 13.98 -11.69
N THR A 82 8.93 12.66 -11.68
CA THR A 82 9.54 11.91 -12.79
C THR A 82 8.55 11.05 -13.57
N GLY A 83 7.34 10.86 -13.06
CA GLY A 83 6.38 9.90 -13.61
C GLY A 83 6.73 8.43 -13.31
N SER A 84 7.82 8.15 -12.60
CA SER A 84 8.29 6.80 -12.27
C SER A 84 8.38 6.57 -10.77
N TRP A 85 8.00 5.39 -10.30
CA TRP A 85 8.16 5.02 -8.90
C TRP A 85 9.63 4.81 -8.50
N GLY A 86 10.49 4.46 -9.46
CA GLY A 86 11.80 3.90 -9.15
C GLY A 86 11.70 2.53 -8.47
N PRO A 87 12.79 2.07 -7.84
CA PRO A 87 12.75 0.82 -7.08
C PRO A 87 11.96 1.00 -5.78
N VAL A 88 10.99 0.12 -5.57
CA VAL A 88 10.11 0.10 -4.39
C VAL A 88 10.15 -1.27 -3.68
N ASP A 89 11.16 -2.08 -3.98
CA ASP A 89 11.45 -3.29 -3.22
C ASP A 89 12.00 -2.97 -1.82
N PRO A 90 11.86 -3.87 -0.84
CA PRO A 90 12.27 -3.63 0.53
C PRO A 90 13.74 -3.25 0.69
N ALA A 91 14.65 -3.87 -0.07
CA ALA A 91 16.07 -3.57 0.02
C ALA A 91 16.37 -2.13 -0.39
N SER A 92 15.76 -1.68 -1.49
CA SER A 92 15.90 -0.31 -2.00
C SER A 92 15.28 0.72 -1.04
N LEU A 93 14.10 0.45 -0.48
CA LEU A 93 13.45 1.33 0.47
C LEU A 93 14.23 1.43 1.79
N ASN A 94 14.76 0.31 2.29
CA ASN A 94 15.60 0.30 3.48
C ASN A 94 16.93 1.05 3.25
N ALA A 95 17.55 0.89 2.09
CA ALA A 95 18.76 1.62 1.74
C ALA A 95 18.50 3.14 1.65
N LEU A 96 17.39 3.54 1.04
CA LEU A 96 16.96 4.94 0.98
C LEU A 96 16.77 5.51 2.39
N GLY A 97 16.04 4.83 3.26
CA GLY A 97 15.80 5.30 4.63
C GLY A 97 17.08 5.37 5.48
N ALA A 98 17.99 4.42 5.29
CA ALA A 98 19.30 4.46 5.96
C ALA A 98 20.13 5.68 5.53
N SER A 99 20.01 6.10 4.27
CA SER A 99 20.73 7.28 3.76
C SER A 99 20.22 8.62 4.29
N MET A 100 19.02 8.63 4.87
CA MET A 100 18.38 9.85 5.40
C MET A 100 18.86 10.22 6.81
N ASP A 101 19.61 9.36 7.48
CA ASP A 101 20.14 9.56 8.84
C ASP A 101 19.08 10.02 9.85
N ALA A 102 17.92 9.37 9.83
CA ALA A 102 16.77 9.73 10.68
C ALA A 102 16.91 9.24 12.13
N GLY A 103 18.05 8.69 12.53
CA GLY A 103 18.31 8.16 13.87
C GLY A 103 17.61 6.83 14.18
N VAL A 104 16.90 6.26 13.22
CA VAL A 104 16.21 4.96 13.33
C VAL A 104 16.24 4.25 11.99
N ALA A 105 16.44 2.93 12.01
CA ALA A 105 16.42 2.13 10.78
C ALA A 105 14.98 1.89 10.28
N PRO A 106 14.75 1.96 8.98
CA PRO A 106 13.47 1.54 8.39
C PRO A 106 13.36 0.01 8.41
N ARG A 107 12.14 -0.51 8.42
CA ARG A 107 11.82 -1.93 8.57
C ARG A 107 10.99 -2.45 7.40
N PHE A 108 11.26 -1.97 6.19
CA PHE A 108 10.55 -2.48 5.01
C PHE A 108 10.89 -3.94 4.78
N ILE A 109 9.87 -4.74 4.47
CA ILE A 109 9.97 -6.18 4.30
C ILE A 109 9.03 -6.63 3.17
N ASP A 110 9.34 -7.73 2.53
CA ASP A 110 8.38 -8.42 1.68
C ASP A 110 7.19 -8.89 2.52
N ASN A 111 6.05 -9.08 1.89
CA ASN A 111 4.89 -9.64 2.58
C ASN A 111 5.11 -11.08 3.11
N GLY A 112 6.38 -11.50 3.13
CA GLY A 112 6.93 -12.70 3.75
C GLY A 112 6.46 -14.00 3.10
N PRO A 113 6.72 -15.16 3.76
CA PRO A 113 6.22 -16.45 3.32
C PRO A 113 4.70 -16.57 3.44
N TRP A 114 4.03 -15.50 3.86
CA TRP A 114 2.59 -15.43 3.95
C TRP A 114 2.02 -15.35 2.53
N THR A 115 1.61 -16.48 2.02
CA THR A 115 0.75 -16.49 0.85
C THR A 115 -0.57 -15.86 1.27
N VAL A 116 -0.70 -14.56 1.08
CA VAL A 116 -2.00 -13.91 1.27
C VAL A 116 -2.90 -14.49 0.21
N LYS A 117 -3.86 -15.30 0.62
CA LYS A 117 -4.86 -15.86 -0.30
C LYS A 117 -5.60 -14.72 -0.97
N GLU A 118 -5.98 -14.94 -2.22
CA GLU A 118 -6.86 -14.04 -2.93
C GLU A 118 -8.03 -13.61 -2.03
N TYR A 119 -8.28 -12.31 -1.95
CA TYR A 119 -9.38 -11.79 -1.14
C TYR A 119 -10.69 -11.99 -1.89
N ASN A 120 -11.44 -13.02 -1.53
CA ASN A 120 -12.66 -13.44 -2.22
C ASN A 120 -13.95 -12.74 -1.73
N ARG A 121 -13.82 -11.76 -0.84
CA ARG A 121 -14.95 -11.01 -0.26
C ARG A 121 -15.01 -9.56 -0.72
N ILE A 122 -14.38 -9.24 -1.84
CA ILE A 122 -14.49 -7.89 -2.42
C ILE A 122 -15.95 -7.65 -2.74
N TRP A 123 -16.50 -6.64 -2.08
CA TRP A 123 -17.84 -6.21 -2.41
C TRP A 123 -17.81 -5.34 -3.67
N ARG A 124 -18.64 -5.69 -4.64
CA ARG A 124 -18.82 -4.95 -5.88
C ARG A 124 -20.27 -4.51 -6.00
N PRO A 125 -20.53 -3.23 -6.37
CA PRO A 125 -21.88 -2.76 -6.62
C PRO A 125 -22.61 -3.66 -7.64
N GLY A 126 -23.85 -4.04 -7.32
CA GLY A 126 -24.69 -4.82 -8.22
C GLY A 126 -24.36 -6.32 -8.33
N THR A 127 -23.34 -6.82 -7.66
CA THR A 127 -23.06 -8.26 -7.57
C THR A 127 -23.73 -8.85 -6.33
N ARG A 128 -24.74 -9.68 -6.52
CA ARG A 128 -25.40 -10.49 -5.48
C ARG A 128 -25.44 -11.94 -5.90
#